data_4d64a3f4a3f52636e32e1b0de33d4abb
#
_entry.id   4d64a3f4a3f52636e32e1b0de33d4abb
#
_cell.length_a   1.000
_cell.length_b   1.000
_cell.length_c   1.000
_cell.angle_alpha   90.00
_cell.angle_beta   90.00
_cell.angle_gamma   90.00
#
_symmetry.space_group_name_H-M   'P 1'
#
loop_
_entity.id
_entity.type
_entity.pdbx_description
1 polymer ?
#
loop_
_entity_poly.entity_id
_entity_poly.type
_entity_poly.pdbx_seq_one_letter_code
_entity_poly.pdbx_strand_id
1 'polypeptide(L)'
;MSEQNLESIKKILSSRPPKTNCFLFFNEICELMDTHKADFYLKDENSVFMFLNTNGYFKFYYFVNDFKDIALAKPLLDEYHKINDVSLDFITKNDRFLEELKEAIYPIGFKFYAEFARFSDTKSSILVDNNIDYFKLLKFAEPSDAEEILEIMHREFDKLKDDMTTRDELLKLIENGTVLIKKELGKIIYINIYQLTQNALYSRLAWIDKNFRKPKFAVEIYSAADAFIQNIMKDKHTRYYYWMNKESKVYKMSKLQNVPTDGLTNNIFIYKSKK
;
A
#
# COMPACT_ATOMS: atom_id res chain seq x y z
N MET A 1 -9.06 25.96 -10.53
CA MET A 1 -7.88 26.51 -9.79
C MET A 1 -7.24 27.55 -10.66
N SER A 2 -6.84 28.73 -10.14
CA SER A 2 -6.14 29.73 -10.95
C SER A 2 -4.71 29.28 -11.26
N GLU A 3 -4.11 29.72 -12.41
CA GLU A 3 -2.71 29.40 -12.75
C GLU A 3 -1.73 29.80 -11.64
N GLN A 4 -1.96 30.95 -11.01
CA GLN A 4 -1.14 31.45 -9.91
C GLN A 4 -1.15 30.53 -8.68
N ASN A 5 -2.29 29.90 -8.37
CA ASN A 5 -2.38 28.90 -7.29
C ASN A 5 -1.62 27.61 -7.66
N LEU A 6 -1.64 27.20 -8.92
CA LEU A 6 -0.95 26.03 -9.41
C LEU A 6 0.58 26.18 -9.26
N GLU A 7 1.13 27.31 -9.67
CA GLU A 7 2.56 27.63 -9.53
C GLU A 7 3.00 27.65 -8.04
N SER A 8 2.18 28.25 -7.17
CA SER A 8 2.45 28.27 -5.73
C SER A 8 2.46 26.87 -5.13
N ILE A 9 1.51 26.01 -5.50
CA ILE A 9 1.47 24.61 -5.09
C ILE A 9 2.73 23.87 -5.56
N LYS A 10 3.08 23.97 -6.83
CA LYS A 10 4.28 23.34 -7.39
C LYS A 10 5.55 23.77 -6.66
N LYS A 11 5.66 25.06 -6.31
CA LYS A 11 6.79 25.61 -5.55
C LYS A 11 6.88 24.99 -4.17
N ILE A 12 5.78 24.89 -3.42
CA ILE A 12 5.77 24.25 -2.08
C ILE A 12 6.13 22.78 -2.19
N LEU A 13 5.52 22.02 -3.11
CA LEU A 13 5.78 20.62 -3.30
C LEU A 13 7.24 20.33 -3.67
N SER A 14 7.85 21.17 -4.52
CA SER A 14 9.26 21.03 -4.93
C SER A 14 10.23 21.33 -3.79
N SER A 15 9.86 22.19 -2.84
CA SER A 15 10.69 22.50 -1.66
C SER A 15 10.71 21.38 -0.61
N ARG A 16 9.85 20.37 -0.76
CA ARG A 16 9.66 19.25 0.15
C ARG A 16 9.48 19.69 1.60
N PRO A 17 8.29 20.15 1.98
CA PRO A 17 8.00 20.52 3.36
C PRO A 17 8.42 19.41 4.34
N PRO A 18 8.94 19.75 5.53
CA PRO A 18 9.53 18.81 6.45
C PRO A 18 8.54 17.78 7.03
N LYS A 19 7.25 18.10 6.97
CA LYS A 19 6.17 17.21 7.43
C LYS A 19 5.25 16.87 6.28
N THR A 20 5.34 15.62 5.80
CA THR A 20 4.45 15.08 4.77
C THR A 20 4.26 13.58 4.98
N ASN A 21 3.10 13.06 4.59
CA ASN A 21 2.82 11.63 4.48
C ASN A 21 2.85 11.14 3.03
N CYS A 22 3.21 11.99 2.09
CA CYS A 22 3.25 11.65 0.66
C CYS A 22 4.64 11.13 0.28
N PHE A 23 4.68 9.92 -0.27
CA PHE A 23 5.91 9.27 -0.76
C PHE A 23 6.02 9.29 -2.29
N LEU A 24 5.06 9.88 -2.98
CA LEU A 24 5.12 10.06 -4.43
C LEU A 24 6.26 11.01 -4.81
N PHE A 25 6.89 10.74 -5.93
CA PHE A 25 7.85 11.67 -6.50
C PHE A 25 7.14 12.91 -7.07
N PHE A 26 7.86 14.01 -7.14
CA PHE A 26 7.31 15.28 -7.62
C PHE A 26 6.66 15.15 -9.00
N ASN A 27 7.28 14.40 -9.91
CA ASN A 27 6.72 14.17 -11.25
C ASN A 27 5.40 13.40 -11.21
N GLU A 28 5.27 12.40 -10.33
CA GLU A 28 4.01 11.65 -10.14
C GLU A 28 2.91 12.55 -9.60
N ILE A 29 3.25 13.44 -8.66
CA ILE A 29 2.31 14.44 -8.13
C ILE A 29 1.86 15.39 -9.24
N CYS A 30 2.79 15.88 -10.08
CA CYS A 30 2.45 16.71 -11.23
C CYS A 30 1.52 15.99 -12.22
N GLU A 31 1.77 14.71 -12.50
CA GLU A 31 0.90 13.90 -13.35
C GLU A 31 -0.53 13.76 -12.77
N LEU A 32 -0.65 13.53 -11.46
CA LEU A 32 -1.96 13.50 -10.79
C LEU A 32 -2.70 14.83 -10.89
N MET A 33 -1.96 15.93 -10.82
CA MET A 33 -2.50 17.30 -10.96
C MET A 33 -2.97 17.56 -12.38
N ASP A 34 -2.15 17.26 -13.39
CA ASP A 34 -2.42 17.52 -14.81
C ASP A 34 -3.55 16.61 -15.33
N THR A 35 -3.69 15.41 -14.79
CA THR A 35 -4.76 14.44 -15.15
C THR A 35 -6.02 14.58 -14.31
N HIS A 36 -6.07 15.54 -13.39
CA HIS A 36 -7.19 15.74 -12.46
C HIS A 36 -7.60 14.50 -11.66
N LYS A 37 -6.66 13.61 -11.38
CA LYS A 37 -6.88 12.41 -10.56
C LYS A 37 -6.85 12.71 -9.06
N ALA A 38 -6.29 13.84 -8.68
CA ALA A 38 -6.27 14.33 -7.31
C ALA A 38 -6.64 15.80 -7.24
N ASP A 39 -7.29 16.19 -6.16
CA ASP A 39 -7.62 17.58 -5.84
C ASP A 39 -6.55 18.18 -4.93
N PHE A 40 -6.13 19.40 -5.24
CA PHE A 40 -5.09 20.13 -4.52
C PHE A 40 -5.61 21.43 -3.94
N TYR A 41 -5.26 21.71 -2.70
CA TYR A 41 -5.70 22.90 -1.96
C TYR A 41 -4.50 23.60 -1.32
N LEU A 42 -4.27 24.83 -1.73
CA LEU A 42 -3.36 25.75 -1.06
C LEU A 42 -4.15 26.48 0.04
N LYS A 43 -3.72 26.38 1.29
CA LYS A 43 -4.39 27.03 2.43
C LYS A 43 -3.65 28.28 2.92
N ASP A 44 -2.33 28.23 2.87
CA ASP A 44 -1.45 29.35 3.17
C ASP A 44 -0.13 29.23 2.38
N GLU A 45 0.85 30.05 2.67
CA GLU A 45 2.14 30.07 1.97
C GLU A 45 2.95 28.78 2.14
N ASN A 46 2.57 27.89 3.07
CA ASN A 46 3.36 26.73 3.48
C ASN A 46 2.56 25.41 3.56
N SER A 47 1.25 25.47 3.31
CA SER A 47 0.37 24.31 3.55
C SER A 47 -0.40 23.92 2.29
N VAL A 48 -0.10 22.73 1.79
CA VAL A 48 -0.82 22.12 0.66
C VAL A 48 -1.45 20.82 1.13
N PHE A 49 -2.69 20.61 0.73
CA PHE A 49 -3.44 19.37 0.97
C PHE A 49 -3.86 18.74 -0.35
N MET A 50 -3.75 17.43 -0.44
CA MET A 50 -4.13 16.65 -1.62
C MET A 50 -5.10 15.55 -1.23
N PHE A 51 -6.17 15.41 -2.02
CA PHE A 51 -7.11 14.30 -1.92
C PHE A 51 -7.05 13.48 -3.20
N LEU A 52 -6.59 12.24 -3.09
CA LEU A 52 -6.52 11.30 -4.19
C LEU A 52 -7.70 10.32 -4.09
N ASN A 53 -8.57 10.31 -5.10
CA ASN A 53 -9.63 9.32 -5.20
C ASN A 53 -9.04 7.98 -5.63
N THR A 54 -9.25 6.94 -4.82
CA THR A 54 -8.76 5.60 -5.09
C THR A 54 -9.76 4.55 -4.59
N ASN A 55 -10.15 3.62 -5.43
CA ASN A 55 -11.02 2.49 -5.07
C ASN A 55 -12.30 2.86 -4.27
N GLY A 56 -12.89 4.03 -4.58
CA GLY A 56 -14.12 4.48 -3.94
C GLY A 56 -13.94 5.03 -2.51
N TYR A 57 -12.77 5.57 -2.20
CA TYR A 57 -12.49 6.39 -1.02
C TYR A 57 -11.41 7.43 -1.34
N PHE A 58 -11.13 8.35 -0.43
CA PHE A 58 -10.11 9.37 -0.61
C PHE A 58 -8.91 9.09 0.27
N LYS A 59 -7.70 9.08 -0.33
CA LYS A 59 -6.44 9.19 0.41
C LYS A 59 -6.11 10.66 0.62
N PHE A 60 -5.91 11.04 1.86
CA PHE A 60 -5.52 12.38 2.26
C PHE A 60 -4.02 12.49 2.44
N TYR A 61 -3.43 13.44 1.74
CA TYR A 61 -2.01 13.79 1.85
C TYR A 61 -1.86 15.24 2.27
N TYR A 62 -0.84 15.51 3.06
CA TYR A 62 -0.50 16.86 3.50
C TYR A 62 0.99 17.16 3.26
N PHE A 63 1.27 18.44 3.04
CA PHE A 63 2.59 19.02 2.88
C PHE A 63 2.59 20.30 3.73
N VAL A 64 3.21 20.24 4.94
CA VAL A 64 3.15 21.29 5.96
C VAL A 64 4.49 21.45 6.66
N ASN A 65 4.69 22.60 7.30
CA ASN A 65 5.88 22.82 8.11
C ASN A 65 5.73 22.26 9.54
N ASP A 66 4.54 22.29 10.10
CA ASP A 66 4.20 21.71 11.41
C ASP A 66 2.96 20.81 11.28
N PHE A 67 2.89 19.71 12.02
CA PHE A 67 1.70 18.85 12.02
C PHE A 67 0.43 19.59 12.48
N LYS A 68 0.55 20.63 13.31
CA LYS A 68 -0.58 21.45 13.74
C LYS A 68 -1.32 22.13 12.57
N ASP A 69 -0.59 22.41 11.47
CA ASP A 69 -1.17 23.05 10.28
C ASP A 69 -2.15 22.12 9.55
N ILE A 70 -2.11 20.81 9.84
CA ILE A 70 -3.10 19.85 9.31
C ILE A 70 -4.52 20.23 9.73
N ALA A 71 -4.68 20.93 10.86
CA ALA A 71 -5.99 21.40 11.31
C ALA A 71 -6.67 22.35 10.29
N LEU A 72 -5.91 23.03 9.44
CA LEU A 72 -6.42 23.87 8.35
C LEU A 72 -7.21 23.06 7.28
N ALA A 73 -6.97 21.75 7.22
CA ALA A 73 -7.69 20.86 6.31
C ALA A 73 -9.08 20.45 6.80
N LYS A 74 -9.42 20.71 8.08
CA LYS A 74 -10.68 20.21 8.65
C LYS A 74 -11.94 20.51 7.82
N PRO A 75 -12.18 21.73 7.31
CA PRO A 75 -13.36 22.00 6.47
C PRO A 75 -13.39 21.12 5.21
N LEU A 76 -12.23 20.90 4.57
CA LEU A 76 -12.12 20.02 3.39
C LEU A 76 -12.39 18.57 3.76
N LEU A 77 -11.83 18.10 4.87
CA LEU A 77 -12.06 16.73 5.36
C LEU A 77 -13.55 16.48 5.62
N ASP A 78 -14.26 17.46 6.20
CA ASP A 78 -15.70 17.37 6.40
C ASP A 78 -16.48 17.30 5.06
N GLU A 79 -16.05 18.03 4.03
CA GLU A 79 -16.66 18.00 2.70
C GLU A 79 -16.42 16.65 2.01
N TYR A 80 -15.18 16.18 1.96
CA TYR A 80 -14.83 14.90 1.32
C TYR A 80 -15.48 13.71 2.03
N HIS A 81 -15.55 13.75 3.35
CA HIS A 81 -16.19 12.67 4.14
C HIS A 81 -17.70 12.56 3.90
N LYS A 82 -18.39 13.61 3.45
CA LYS A 82 -19.80 13.54 3.03
C LYS A 82 -19.95 12.74 1.74
N ILE A 83 -18.91 12.70 0.92
CA ILE A 83 -18.94 11.98 -0.37
C ILE A 83 -18.52 10.53 -0.14
N ASN A 84 -17.40 10.29 0.58
CA ASN A 84 -16.87 8.96 0.83
C ASN A 84 -15.93 8.94 2.05
N ASP A 85 -15.46 7.75 2.45
CA ASP A 85 -14.45 7.61 3.48
C ASP A 85 -13.15 8.35 3.11
N VAL A 86 -12.46 8.90 4.12
CA VAL A 86 -11.16 9.55 3.97
C VAL A 86 -10.16 8.84 4.86
N SER A 87 -9.05 8.37 4.29
CA SER A 87 -7.95 7.73 5.00
C SER A 87 -6.66 8.55 4.93
N LEU A 88 -5.81 8.37 5.92
CA LEU A 88 -4.47 8.91 6.00
C LEU A 88 -3.52 7.78 6.36
N ASP A 89 -2.50 7.54 5.51
CA ASP A 89 -1.42 6.61 5.77
C ASP A 89 -0.20 7.38 6.28
N PHE A 90 0.45 6.90 7.34
CA PHE A 90 1.68 7.50 7.87
C PHE A 90 2.75 6.45 8.08
N ILE A 91 3.75 6.47 7.22
CA ILE A 91 4.89 5.54 7.27
C ILE A 91 6.04 6.18 8.04
N THR A 92 6.47 5.53 9.12
CA THR A 92 7.56 6.04 9.96
C THR A 92 8.35 4.92 10.64
N LYS A 93 9.59 5.24 11.07
CA LYS A 93 10.37 4.48 12.07
C LYS A 93 10.42 5.20 13.41
N ASN A 94 9.88 6.41 13.48
CA ASN A 94 10.03 7.31 14.61
C ASN A 94 8.72 7.44 15.36
N ASP A 95 8.65 6.78 16.51
CA ASP A 95 7.47 6.80 17.37
C ASP A 95 7.13 8.22 17.86
N ARG A 96 8.12 9.09 18.08
CA ARG A 96 7.89 10.47 18.48
C ARG A 96 7.12 11.23 17.38
N PHE A 97 7.50 11.07 16.12
CA PHE A 97 6.77 11.71 15.01
C PHE A 97 5.35 11.17 14.87
N LEU A 98 5.15 9.89 15.17
CA LEU A 98 3.82 9.30 15.18
C LEU A 98 2.95 9.90 16.27
N GLU A 99 3.48 10.11 17.48
CA GLU A 99 2.72 10.75 18.57
C GLU A 99 2.44 12.23 18.27
N GLU A 100 3.41 12.99 17.77
CA GLU A 100 3.20 14.37 17.34
C GLU A 100 2.09 14.47 16.27
N LEU A 101 2.06 13.53 15.30
CA LEU A 101 0.98 13.46 14.33
C LEU A 101 -0.37 13.15 14.98
N LYS A 102 -0.44 12.17 15.86
CA LYS A 102 -1.70 11.80 16.56
C LYS A 102 -2.27 12.97 17.35
N GLU A 103 -1.41 13.72 18.04
CA GLU A 103 -1.80 14.93 18.76
C GLU A 103 -2.45 15.98 17.84
N ALA A 104 -1.98 16.08 16.61
CA ALA A 104 -2.51 17.02 15.63
C ALA A 104 -3.81 16.55 14.97
N ILE A 105 -3.91 15.24 14.62
CA ILE A 105 -5.02 14.74 13.79
C ILE A 105 -6.23 14.22 14.59
N TYR A 106 -6.05 13.73 15.83
CA TYR A 106 -7.17 13.25 16.65
C TYR A 106 -8.19 14.34 17.00
N PRO A 107 -7.77 15.57 17.38
CA PRO A 107 -8.70 16.65 17.65
C PRO A 107 -9.58 17.03 16.47
N ILE A 108 -9.07 16.90 15.23
CA ILE A 108 -9.80 17.26 14.02
C ILE A 108 -10.71 16.14 13.50
N GLY A 109 -10.62 14.91 14.04
CA GLY A 109 -11.58 13.84 13.77
C GLY A 109 -10.98 12.55 13.21
N PHE A 110 -9.68 12.44 13.00
CA PHE A 110 -9.06 11.16 12.65
C PHE A 110 -9.12 10.18 13.82
N LYS A 111 -9.21 8.90 13.48
CA LYS A 111 -9.10 7.78 14.42
C LYS A 111 -8.15 6.75 13.88
N PHE A 112 -7.35 6.16 14.75
CA PHE A 112 -6.51 5.02 14.40
C PHE A 112 -7.36 3.86 13.88
N TYR A 113 -6.89 3.22 12.81
CA TYR A 113 -7.62 2.13 12.15
C TYR A 113 -6.80 0.84 12.05
N ALA A 114 -5.56 0.92 11.58
CA ALA A 114 -4.70 -0.25 11.43
C ALA A 114 -3.22 0.12 11.49
N GLU A 115 -2.39 -0.84 11.86
CA GLU A 115 -0.94 -0.71 11.82
C GLU A 115 -0.32 -1.91 11.10
N PHE A 116 0.60 -1.62 10.18
CA PHE A 116 1.36 -2.61 9.46
C PHE A 116 2.84 -2.47 9.79
N ALA A 117 3.55 -3.59 9.91
CA ALA A 117 5.00 -3.62 9.95
C ALA A 117 5.55 -4.04 8.59
N ARG A 118 6.66 -3.41 8.16
CA ARG A 118 7.35 -3.80 6.94
C ARG A 118 8.36 -4.90 7.24
N PHE A 119 8.22 -5.98 6.51
CA PHE A 119 9.24 -7.02 6.39
C PHE A 119 10.05 -6.73 5.12
N SER A 120 11.36 -6.74 5.25
CA SER A 120 12.24 -6.48 4.11
C SER A 120 13.41 -7.44 4.15
N ASP A 121 13.61 -8.11 3.06
CA ASP A 121 14.66 -9.09 2.92
C ASP A 121 15.55 -8.84 1.72
N THR A 122 16.76 -9.38 1.78
CA THR A 122 17.66 -9.47 0.65
C THR A 122 17.72 -10.92 0.19
N LYS A 123 18.08 -11.12 -1.06
CA LYS A 123 18.13 -12.42 -1.75
C LYS A 123 18.72 -13.61 -0.92
N SER A 124 19.59 -13.32 0.05
CA SER A 124 20.37 -14.34 0.75
C SER A 124 19.64 -15.13 1.82
N SER A 125 18.48 -14.68 2.25
CA SER A 125 17.72 -15.27 3.36
C SER A 125 16.57 -16.17 2.94
N ILE A 126 16.21 -16.15 1.65
CA ILE A 126 15.17 -17.03 1.13
C ILE A 126 15.80 -18.40 0.82
N LEU A 127 15.59 -19.37 1.70
CA LEU A 127 16.02 -20.75 1.48
C LEU A 127 15.06 -21.43 0.51
N VAL A 128 15.53 -21.73 -0.68
CA VAL A 128 14.77 -22.51 -1.68
C VAL A 128 15.37 -23.90 -1.80
N ASP A 129 14.52 -24.90 -1.70
CA ASP A 129 14.89 -26.25 -2.11
C ASP A 129 14.96 -26.34 -3.64
N ASN A 130 16.17 -26.36 -4.19
CA ASN A 130 16.41 -26.38 -5.63
C ASN A 130 15.89 -27.65 -6.35
N ASN A 131 15.40 -28.65 -5.60
CA ASN A 131 14.89 -29.91 -6.15
C ASN A 131 13.40 -29.89 -6.47
N ILE A 132 12.69 -28.82 -6.13
CA ILE A 132 11.25 -28.70 -6.39
C ILE A 132 11.01 -27.80 -7.60
N ASP A 133 10.31 -28.31 -8.61
CA ASP A 133 9.83 -27.50 -9.73
C ASP A 133 8.60 -26.70 -9.30
N TYR A 134 8.86 -25.61 -8.57
CA TYR A 134 7.82 -24.77 -7.97
C TYR A 134 6.89 -24.15 -9.01
N PHE A 135 7.36 -23.96 -10.23
CA PHE A 135 6.53 -23.40 -11.31
C PHE A 135 5.43 -24.34 -11.79
N LYS A 136 5.50 -25.64 -11.44
CA LYS A 136 4.36 -26.57 -11.64
C LYS A 136 3.20 -26.31 -10.67
N LEU A 137 3.47 -25.68 -9.54
CA LEU A 137 2.48 -25.39 -8.51
C LEU A 137 1.74 -24.08 -8.75
N LEU A 138 2.40 -23.08 -9.33
CA LEU A 138 1.87 -21.75 -9.59
C LEU A 138 1.89 -21.44 -11.08
N LYS A 139 0.97 -20.57 -11.52
CA LYS A 139 0.91 -20.04 -12.87
C LYS A 139 0.85 -18.53 -12.81
N PHE A 140 1.32 -17.87 -13.86
CA PHE A 140 0.98 -16.48 -14.09
C PHE A 140 -0.51 -16.35 -14.37
N ALA A 141 -1.12 -15.30 -13.82
CA ALA A 141 -2.49 -14.96 -14.14
C ALA A 141 -2.57 -14.48 -15.60
N GLU A 142 -3.69 -14.77 -16.23
CA GLU A 142 -4.04 -14.28 -17.57
C GLU A 142 -5.08 -13.14 -17.46
N PRO A 143 -5.24 -12.28 -18.47
CA PRO A 143 -6.25 -11.22 -18.45
C PRO A 143 -7.68 -11.72 -18.16
N SER A 144 -8.00 -12.97 -18.54
CA SER A 144 -9.26 -13.64 -18.23
C SER A 144 -9.48 -13.91 -16.73
N ASP A 145 -8.41 -13.88 -15.93
CA ASP A 145 -8.48 -14.11 -14.48
C ASP A 145 -8.79 -12.83 -13.69
N ALA A 146 -8.67 -11.67 -14.33
CA ALA A 146 -8.70 -10.38 -13.66
C ALA A 146 -10.00 -10.16 -12.86
N GLU A 147 -11.15 -10.50 -13.43
CA GLU A 147 -12.44 -10.29 -12.76
C GLU A 147 -12.57 -11.18 -11.50
N GLU A 148 -12.18 -12.47 -11.58
CA GLU A 148 -12.21 -13.35 -10.42
C GLU A 148 -11.25 -12.87 -9.31
N ILE A 149 -10.05 -12.36 -9.70
CA ILE A 149 -9.09 -11.78 -8.76
C ILE A 149 -9.68 -10.57 -8.06
N LEU A 150 -10.31 -9.65 -8.79
CA LEU A 150 -10.97 -8.46 -8.23
C LEU A 150 -12.11 -8.82 -7.28
N GLU A 151 -12.96 -9.78 -7.65
CA GLU A 151 -14.02 -10.27 -6.78
C GLU A 151 -13.48 -10.83 -5.46
N ILE A 152 -12.39 -11.61 -5.52
CA ILE A 152 -11.72 -12.14 -4.33
C ILE A 152 -11.17 -10.98 -3.50
N MET A 153 -10.50 -10.02 -4.12
CA MET A 153 -9.94 -8.85 -3.42
C MET A 153 -11.03 -8.07 -2.68
N HIS A 154 -12.13 -7.75 -3.36
CA HIS A 154 -13.24 -7.01 -2.75
C HIS A 154 -13.94 -7.77 -1.62
N ARG A 155 -13.96 -9.10 -1.67
CA ARG A 155 -14.58 -9.94 -0.64
C ARG A 155 -13.69 -10.15 0.58
N GLU A 156 -12.38 -10.30 0.38
CA GLU A 156 -11.47 -10.80 1.42
C GLU A 156 -10.64 -9.68 2.07
N PHE A 157 -10.55 -8.51 1.44
CA PHE A 157 -9.69 -7.41 1.87
C PHE A 157 -10.50 -6.14 2.13
N ASP A 158 -9.92 -5.29 2.97
CA ASP A 158 -10.51 -4.02 3.36
C ASP A 158 -9.87 -2.88 2.56
N LYS A 159 -10.66 -2.25 1.70
CA LYS A 159 -10.21 -1.18 0.81
C LYS A 159 -9.50 -0.02 1.52
N LEU A 160 -9.80 0.24 2.80
CA LEU A 160 -9.26 1.39 3.54
C LEU A 160 -7.86 1.14 4.12
N LYS A 161 -7.43 -0.11 4.19
CA LYS A 161 -6.14 -0.47 4.78
C LYS A 161 -5.29 -1.39 3.92
N ASP A 162 -5.91 -2.22 3.08
CA ASP A 162 -5.18 -3.15 2.23
C ASP A 162 -4.87 -2.48 0.89
N ASP A 163 -3.67 -2.71 0.34
CA ASP A 163 -3.22 -2.08 -0.90
C ASP A 163 -3.82 -2.78 -2.12
N MET A 164 -5.13 -2.55 -2.32
CA MET A 164 -5.89 -3.14 -3.43
C MET A 164 -5.58 -2.45 -4.74
N THR A 165 -5.46 -3.23 -5.81
CA THR A 165 -5.30 -2.70 -7.18
C THR A 165 -6.63 -2.28 -7.77
N THR A 166 -6.61 -1.28 -8.65
CA THR A 166 -7.69 -1.05 -9.60
C THR A 166 -7.66 -2.11 -10.70
N ARG A 167 -8.74 -2.20 -11.51
CA ARG A 167 -8.80 -3.12 -12.65
C ARG A 167 -7.67 -2.88 -13.66
N ASP A 168 -7.44 -1.62 -13.99
CA ASP A 168 -6.43 -1.24 -14.99
C ASP A 168 -5.00 -1.50 -14.47
N GLU A 169 -4.75 -1.26 -13.19
CA GLU A 169 -3.48 -1.62 -12.56
C GLU A 169 -3.27 -3.13 -12.54
N LEU A 170 -4.31 -3.90 -12.18
CA LEU A 170 -4.23 -5.36 -12.15
C LEU A 170 -3.90 -5.93 -13.53
N LEU A 171 -4.56 -5.44 -14.58
CA LEU A 171 -4.27 -5.88 -15.96
C LEU A 171 -2.81 -5.58 -16.35
N LYS A 172 -2.28 -4.40 -16.02
CA LYS A 172 -0.86 -4.09 -16.25
C LYS A 172 0.09 -5.00 -15.47
N LEU A 173 -0.26 -5.35 -14.22
CA LEU A 173 0.54 -6.28 -13.42
C LEU A 173 0.49 -7.71 -13.98
N ILE A 174 -0.64 -8.14 -14.52
CA ILE A 174 -0.79 -9.42 -15.23
C ILE A 174 0.07 -9.44 -16.50
N GLU A 175 -0.02 -8.41 -17.33
CA GLU A 175 0.79 -8.27 -18.56
C GLU A 175 2.30 -8.27 -18.25
N ASN A 176 2.71 -7.70 -17.13
CA ASN A 176 4.09 -7.70 -16.66
C ASN A 176 4.55 -9.05 -16.05
N GLY A 177 3.67 -10.07 -15.97
CA GLY A 177 3.99 -11.36 -15.37
C GLY A 177 4.30 -11.29 -13.89
N THR A 178 3.64 -10.40 -13.15
CA THR A 178 3.87 -10.21 -11.70
C THR A 178 2.69 -10.62 -10.82
N VAL A 179 1.70 -11.30 -11.40
CA VAL A 179 0.56 -11.87 -10.67
C VAL A 179 0.63 -13.39 -10.75
N LEU A 180 0.81 -14.03 -9.62
CA LEU A 180 0.83 -15.49 -9.50
C LEU A 180 -0.50 -16.00 -8.94
N ILE A 181 -1.01 -17.07 -9.52
CA ILE A 181 -2.22 -17.75 -9.07
C ILE A 181 -2.03 -19.27 -9.01
N LYS A 182 -2.89 -19.92 -8.22
CA LYS A 182 -3.17 -21.34 -8.32
C LYS A 182 -4.66 -21.54 -8.47
N LYS A 183 -5.05 -22.42 -9.39
CA LYS A 183 -6.44 -22.85 -9.56
C LYS A 183 -6.61 -24.31 -9.13
N GLU A 184 -7.77 -24.60 -8.55
CA GLU A 184 -8.26 -25.93 -8.26
C GLU A 184 -9.69 -26.04 -8.77
N LEU A 185 -9.98 -27.06 -9.57
CA LEU A 185 -11.29 -27.24 -10.21
C LEU A 185 -11.79 -25.98 -10.93
N GLY A 186 -10.91 -25.25 -11.60
CA GLY A 186 -11.20 -24.04 -12.35
C GLY A 186 -11.35 -22.77 -11.51
N LYS A 187 -11.26 -22.82 -10.17
CA LYS A 187 -11.36 -21.65 -9.27
C LYS A 187 -10.01 -21.25 -8.72
N ILE A 188 -9.79 -19.96 -8.57
CA ILE A 188 -8.60 -19.43 -7.94
C ILE A 188 -8.63 -19.72 -6.42
N ILE A 189 -7.58 -20.37 -5.93
CA ILE A 189 -7.40 -20.73 -4.51
C ILE A 189 -6.18 -20.05 -3.87
N TYR A 190 -5.33 -19.43 -4.67
CA TYR A 190 -4.19 -18.65 -4.25
C TYR A 190 -3.96 -17.50 -5.21
N ILE A 191 -3.60 -16.35 -4.66
CA ILE A 191 -3.18 -15.14 -5.38
C ILE A 191 -1.96 -14.57 -4.66
N ASN A 192 -0.97 -14.13 -5.44
CA ASN A 192 0.06 -13.21 -4.96
C ASN A 192 0.32 -12.15 -6.04
N ILE A 193 0.17 -10.89 -5.67
CA ILE A 193 0.35 -9.74 -6.53
C ILE A 193 1.65 -9.04 -6.16
N TYR A 194 2.58 -8.98 -7.11
CA TYR A 194 3.85 -8.28 -6.96
C TYR A 194 3.87 -7.00 -7.80
N GLN A 195 4.66 -6.05 -7.35
CA GLN A 195 4.97 -4.85 -8.10
C GLN A 195 6.47 -4.64 -8.14
N LEU A 196 7.03 -4.55 -9.35
CA LEU A 196 8.41 -4.17 -9.54
C LEU A 196 8.54 -2.66 -9.45
N THR A 197 9.44 -2.20 -8.60
CA THR A 197 9.91 -0.82 -8.56
C THR A 197 11.35 -0.75 -9.08
N GLN A 198 11.95 0.43 -9.19
CA GLN A 198 13.34 0.56 -9.64
C GLN A 198 14.32 -0.31 -8.84
N ASN A 199 14.11 -0.44 -7.53
CA ASN A 199 15.07 -1.04 -6.60
C ASN A 199 14.49 -2.16 -5.74
N ALA A 200 13.23 -2.52 -5.92
CA ALA A 200 12.58 -3.49 -5.06
C ALA A 200 11.46 -4.27 -5.76
N LEU A 201 11.26 -5.50 -5.29
CA LEU A 201 10.06 -6.28 -5.52
C LEU A 201 9.15 -6.12 -4.30
N TYR A 202 7.98 -5.53 -4.51
CA TYR A 202 6.95 -5.35 -3.50
C TYR A 202 5.86 -6.41 -3.64
N SER A 203 5.61 -7.21 -2.60
CA SER A 203 4.43 -8.05 -2.54
C SER A 203 3.27 -7.25 -1.95
N ARG A 204 2.37 -6.80 -2.83
CA ARG A 204 1.21 -5.96 -2.46
C ARG A 204 0.17 -6.74 -1.68
N LEU A 205 -0.12 -7.95 -2.15
CA LEU A 205 -1.21 -8.75 -1.65
C LEU A 205 -0.92 -10.24 -1.84
N ALA A 206 -1.16 -11.02 -0.79
CA ALA A 206 -1.11 -12.49 -0.84
C ALA A 206 -2.37 -13.06 -0.18
N TRP A 207 -3.01 -14.01 -0.86
CA TRP A 207 -4.21 -14.67 -0.35
C TRP A 207 -4.23 -16.16 -0.65
N ILE A 208 -4.74 -16.95 0.31
CA ILE A 208 -5.06 -18.36 0.15
C ILE A 208 -6.52 -18.55 0.56
N ASP A 209 -7.29 -19.27 -0.22
CA ASP A 209 -8.67 -19.65 0.14
C ASP A 209 -8.71 -20.37 1.50
N LYS A 210 -9.67 -20.01 2.34
CA LYS A 210 -9.80 -20.51 3.71
C LYS A 210 -9.85 -22.04 3.81
N ASN A 211 -10.41 -22.72 2.81
CA ASN A 211 -10.53 -24.17 2.78
C ASN A 211 -9.19 -24.86 2.48
N PHE A 212 -8.22 -24.12 1.93
CA PHE A 212 -6.88 -24.57 1.57
C PHE A 212 -5.79 -24.11 2.54
N ARG A 213 -6.12 -23.38 3.60
CA ARG A 213 -5.15 -22.89 4.62
C ARG A 213 -4.61 -24.00 5.53
N LYS A 214 -4.27 -25.16 4.95
CA LYS A 214 -3.61 -26.25 5.67
C LYS A 214 -2.09 -26.00 5.72
N PRO A 215 -1.39 -26.31 6.83
CA PRO A 215 0.04 -26.00 6.97
C PRO A 215 0.90 -26.53 5.81
N LYS A 216 0.70 -27.79 5.41
CA LYS A 216 1.44 -28.38 4.30
C LYS A 216 1.25 -27.61 2.99
N PHE A 217 0.00 -27.30 2.63
CA PHE A 217 -0.31 -26.56 1.42
C PHE A 217 0.28 -25.14 1.46
N ALA A 218 0.16 -24.45 2.60
CA ALA A 218 0.71 -23.10 2.77
C ALA A 218 2.24 -23.09 2.58
N VAL A 219 2.95 -24.06 3.17
CA VAL A 219 4.41 -24.19 3.00
C VAL A 219 4.77 -24.42 1.53
N GLU A 220 4.11 -25.35 0.84
CA GLU A 220 4.36 -25.65 -0.58
C GLU A 220 4.16 -24.40 -1.46
N ILE A 221 3.06 -23.67 -1.24
CA ILE A 221 2.72 -22.48 -2.03
C ILE A 221 3.68 -21.33 -1.77
N TYR A 222 4.04 -21.05 -0.51
CA TYR A 222 4.99 -20.00 -0.19
C TYR A 222 6.38 -20.34 -0.69
N SER A 223 6.83 -21.60 -0.61
CA SER A 223 8.10 -22.01 -1.20
C SER A 223 8.13 -21.84 -2.73
N ALA A 224 7.00 -22.09 -3.41
CA ALA A 224 6.90 -21.81 -4.85
C ALA A 224 6.96 -20.29 -5.15
N ALA A 225 6.32 -19.47 -4.34
CA ALA A 225 6.38 -18.01 -4.46
C ALA A 225 7.81 -17.49 -4.19
N ASP A 226 8.50 -18.03 -3.20
CA ASP A 226 9.89 -17.70 -2.89
C ASP A 226 10.84 -18.04 -4.06
N ALA A 227 10.61 -19.17 -4.73
CA ALA A 227 11.38 -19.53 -5.94
C ALA A 227 11.19 -18.50 -7.06
N PHE A 228 9.97 -18.02 -7.26
CA PHE A 228 9.68 -16.94 -8.20
C PHE A 228 10.40 -15.64 -7.82
N ILE A 229 10.32 -15.23 -6.55
CA ILE A 229 11.00 -14.04 -6.04
C ILE A 229 12.50 -14.13 -6.30
N GLN A 230 13.12 -15.27 -5.96
CA GLN A 230 14.54 -15.49 -6.21
C GLN A 230 14.91 -15.41 -7.69
N ASN A 231 14.06 -15.94 -8.58
CA ASN A 231 14.30 -15.89 -10.02
C ASN A 231 14.28 -14.45 -10.54
N ILE A 232 13.32 -13.63 -10.12
CA ILE A 232 13.28 -12.20 -10.48
C ILE A 232 14.46 -11.42 -9.89
N MET A 233 14.84 -11.73 -8.64
CA MET A 233 15.92 -11.00 -7.95
C MET A 233 17.32 -11.38 -8.44
N LYS A 234 17.49 -12.49 -9.15
CA LYS A 234 18.81 -12.94 -9.64
C LYS A 234 19.55 -11.88 -10.44
N ASP A 235 18.86 -11.17 -11.28
CA ASP A 235 19.46 -10.28 -12.27
C ASP A 235 19.54 -8.81 -11.81
N LYS A 236 18.89 -8.43 -10.69
CA LYS A 236 18.67 -7.02 -10.34
C LYS A 236 19.11 -6.60 -8.93
N HIS A 237 19.72 -7.46 -8.12
CA HIS A 237 20.07 -7.18 -6.70
C HIS A 237 18.94 -6.47 -5.93
N THR A 238 17.69 -6.82 -6.23
CA THR A 238 16.50 -6.12 -5.80
C THR A 238 16.18 -6.49 -4.35
N ARG A 239 15.77 -5.52 -3.58
CA ARG A 239 15.21 -5.74 -2.24
C ARG A 239 13.79 -6.31 -2.40
N TYR A 240 13.43 -7.31 -1.62
CA TYR A 240 12.07 -7.81 -1.47
C TYR A 240 11.46 -7.22 -0.21
N TYR A 241 10.20 -6.79 -0.27
CA TYR A 241 9.49 -6.35 0.92
C TYR A 241 7.98 -6.56 0.79
N TYR A 242 7.32 -6.61 1.96
CA TYR A 242 5.88 -6.68 2.10
C TYR A 242 5.44 -6.08 3.44
N TRP A 243 4.16 -5.74 3.53
CA TRP A 243 3.56 -5.22 4.74
C TRP A 243 2.67 -6.26 5.39
N MET A 244 2.75 -6.42 6.70
CA MET A 244 1.85 -7.26 7.48
C MET A 244 1.11 -6.44 8.53
N ASN A 245 -0.22 -6.63 8.60
CA ASN A 245 -1.03 -6.09 9.67
C ASN A 245 -0.58 -6.71 11.00
N LYS A 246 -0.22 -5.87 11.98
CA LYS A 246 0.28 -6.30 13.29
C LYS A 246 -0.73 -7.11 14.11
N GLU A 247 -2.02 -6.98 13.85
CA GLU A 247 -3.06 -7.76 14.50
C GLU A 247 -3.24 -9.15 13.88
N SER A 248 -2.70 -9.38 12.69
CA SER A 248 -2.86 -10.66 11.99
C SER A 248 -2.17 -11.83 12.71
N LYS A 249 -2.75 -13.02 12.56
CA LYS A 249 -2.12 -14.26 13.06
C LYS A 249 -0.76 -14.52 12.40
N VAL A 250 -0.63 -14.18 11.13
CA VAL A 250 0.61 -14.36 10.35
C VAL A 250 1.73 -13.49 10.93
N TYR A 251 1.45 -12.23 11.23
CA TYR A 251 2.43 -11.34 11.88
C TYR A 251 2.89 -11.90 13.24
N LYS A 252 1.94 -12.34 14.07
CA LYS A 252 2.25 -12.91 15.38
C LYS A 252 3.14 -14.17 15.27
N MET A 253 2.87 -15.03 14.29
CA MET A 253 3.71 -16.19 13.99
C MET A 253 5.10 -15.81 13.50
N SER A 254 5.20 -14.86 12.58
CA SER A 254 6.48 -14.36 12.07
C SER A 254 7.35 -13.77 13.17
N LYS A 255 6.74 -13.06 14.13
CA LYS A 255 7.45 -12.57 15.33
C LYS A 255 7.97 -13.68 16.21
N LEU A 256 7.20 -14.75 16.41
CA LEU A 256 7.67 -15.93 17.16
C LEU A 256 8.83 -16.64 16.47
N GLN A 257 8.87 -16.60 15.15
CA GLN A 257 9.95 -17.15 14.34
C GLN A 257 11.14 -16.21 14.17
N ASN A 258 11.13 -15.03 14.84
CA ASN A 258 12.15 -14.00 14.74
C ASN A 258 12.40 -13.51 13.31
N VAL A 259 11.38 -13.51 12.43
CA VAL A 259 11.50 -12.92 11.09
C VAL A 259 11.79 -11.43 11.23
N PRO A 260 12.89 -10.93 10.63
CA PRO A 260 13.30 -9.55 10.84
C PRO A 260 12.36 -8.56 10.17
N THR A 261 12.14 -7.42 10.84
CA THR A 261 11.52 -6.24 10.26
C THR A 261 12.57 -5.16 10.08
N ASP A 262 12.37 -4.25 9.14
CA ASP A 262 13.30 -3.12 8.96
C ASP A 262 12.96 -1.90 9.84
N GLY A 263 11.98 -2.06 10.73
CA GLY A 263 11.53 -1.04 11.68
C GLY A 263 10.54 -0.03 11.11
N LEU A 264 10.20 -0.06 9.81
CA LEU A 264 9.14 0.79 9.28
C LEU A 264 7.77 0.25 9.68
N THR A 265 6.91 1.18 10.08
CA THR A 265 5.48 0.93 10.29
C THR A 265 4.65 1.83 9.39
N ASN A 266 3.53 1.32 8.88
CA ASN A 266 2.49 2.12 8.25
C ASN A 266 1.30 2.18 9.19
N ASN A 267 0.96 3.39 9.64
CA ASN A 267 -0.13 3.67 10.54
C ASN A 267 -1.27 4.31 9.74
N ILE A 268 -2.41 3.65 9.73
CA ILE A 268 -3.57 4.07 8.96
C ILE A 268 -4.60 4.68 9.89
N PHE A 269 -5.06 5.88 9.53
CA PHE A 269 -6.10 6.61 10.24
C PHE A 269 -7.27 6.88 9.31
N ILE A 270 -8.48 6.85 9.85
CA ILE A 270 -9.71 7.15 9.12
C ILE A 270 -10.34 8.39 9.73
N TYR A 271 -10.74 9.32 8.88
CA TYR A 271 -11.48 10.49 9.29
C TYR A 271 -12.92 10.13 9.65
N LYS A 272 -13.38 10.61 10.80
CA LYS A 272 -14.76 10.50 11.26
C LYS A 272 -15.24 11.88 11.67
N SER A 273 -16.11 12.47 10.88
CA SER A 273 -16.73 13.75 11.26
C SER A 273 -17.37 13.63 12.64
N LYS A 274 -17.07 14.57 13.52
CA LYS A 274 -17.82 14.70 14.77
C LYS A 274 -19.21 15.24 14.41
N LYS A 275 -20.24 14.42 14.64
CA LYS A 275 -21.63 14.87 14.58
C LYS A 275 -21.89 15.95 15.62
#